data_5a3c8f82c4bc2d72c1a9688132bb5418
#
_entry.id   5a3c8f82c4bc2d72c1a9688132bb5418
#
_cell.length_a   1.000
_cell.length_b   1.000
_cell.length_c   1.000
_cell.angle_alpha   90.00
_cell.angle_beta   90.00
_cell.angle_gamma   90.00
#
_symmetry.space_group_name_H-M   'P 1'
#
loop_
_entity.id
_entity.type
_entity.pdbx_description
1 polymer ?
#
loop_
_entity_poly.entity_id
_entity_poly.type
_entity_poly.pdbx_seq_one_letter_code
_entity_poly.pdbx_strand_id
1 'polypeptide(L)'
;KTYFLYEYELYLMNNQANQKIYPENLFKKDEKDKVSIEHIYPQTDTNEYWVERFGNYTDTQIKHLNGSLGNLLPLSLSINIKLQNYSFDDKKQGLDRTRGYENGSHSEMQVAKCFEWTPEEILNRGLTMISFMEKRYDFIIPNKAERIKMLGLDFMIKDGDNEIDVTIPENKELENSSLREVIYDENQFNKISKNTNDEIMNIYNELDNYIMSLNSDIKKNTTSVYLSYYYGKNFIELWFQKNSLKYVLMTGDYNDPNEMVGELAESYQWTHDRYIIVNQYSDIEYVKNILKQSYEKNLK
;
A
#
# COMPACT_ATOMS: atom_id res chain seq x y z
N LYS A 1 6.90 5.40 -8.19
CA LYS A 1 6.00 4.39 -8.78
C LYS A 1 6.16 3.02 -8.12
N THR A 2 7.37 2.48 -7.97
CA THR A 2 7.64 1.14 -7.40
C THR A 2 7.04 0.96 -6.00
N TYR A 3 7.23 1.93 -5.12
CA TYR A 3 6.67 1.91 -3.76
C TYR A 3 5.13 1.85 -3.76
N PHE A 4 4.48 2.67 -4.57
CA PHE A 4 3.02 2.68 -4.68
C PHE A 4 2.47 1.35 -5.22
N LEU A 5 3.11 0.77 -6.24
CA LEU A 5 2.73 -0.54 -6.77
C LEU A 5 2.87 -1.64 -5.71
N TYR A 6 3.87 -1.54 -4.84
CA TYR A 6 4.04 -2.42 -3.70
C TYR A 6 2.93 -2.27 -2.66
N GLU A 7 2.58 -1.04 -2.27
CA GLU A 7 1.46 -0.82 -1.35
C GLU A 7 0.13 -1.32 -1.92
N TYR A 8 -0.05 -1.17 -3.24
CA TYR A 8 -1.22 -1.70 -3.92
C TYR A 8 -1.23 -3.24 -3.90
N GLU A 9 -0.08 -3.88 -4.10
CA GLU A 9 0.05 -5.34 -3.95
C GLU A 9 -0.32 -5.80 -2.53
N LEU A 10 0.17 -5.13 -1.49
CA LEU A 10 -0.20 -5.40 -0.11
C LEU A 10 -1.70 -5.24 0.14
N TYR A 11 -2.30 -4.20 -0.42
CA TYR A 11 -3.75 -3.99 -0.33
C TYR A 11 -4.54 -5.14 -0.96
N LEU A 12 -4.14 -5.60 -2.13
CA LEU A 12 -4.78 -6.74 -2.79
C LEU A 12 -4.62 -8.03 -1.99
N MET A 13 -3.46 -8.26 -1.38
CA MET A 13 -3.20 -9.41 -0.51
C MET A 13 -4.13 -9.42 0.70
N ASN A 14 -4.29 -8.29 1.37
CA ASN A 14 -5.12 -8.18 2.58
C ASN A 14 -6.61 -8.41 2.32
N ASN A 15 -7.06 -8.26 1.08
CA ASN A 15 -8.43 -8.50 0.65
C ASN A 15 -8.69 -9.93 0.15
N GLN A 16 -7.70 -10.83 0.23
CA GLN A 16 -7.82 -12.22 -0.24
C GLN A 16 -7.35 -13.23 0.82
N ALA A 17 -8.11 -14.31 0.99
CA ALA A 17 -7.90 -15.29 2.06
C ALA A 17 -6.64 -16.18 1.93
N ASN A 18 -5.90 -16.12 0.82
CA ASN A 18 -4.75 -16.97 0.54
C ASN A 18 -3.49 -16.17 0.24
N GLN A 19 -2.56 -16.15 1.17
CA GLN A 19 -1.23 -15.55 1.00
C GLN A 19 -0.34 -16.45 0.12
N LYS A 20 -0.01 -16.02 -1.11
CA LYS A 20 0.90 -16.75 -2.00
C LYS A 20 2.27 -16.10 -2.18
N ILE A 21 2.47 -14.84 -1.82
CA ILE A 21 3.74 -14.12 -2.02
C ILE A 21 4.03 -13.26 -0.80
N TYR A 22 5.26 -13.32 -0.31
CA TYR A 22 5.75 -12.45 0.76
C TYR A 22 6.23 -11.13 0.15
N PRO A 23 5.67 -9.98 0.56
CA PRO A 23 6.01 -8.64 0.01
C PRO A 23 7.49 -8.31 0.08
N GLU A 24 8.17 -8.78 1.09
CA GLU A 24 9.63 -8.65 1.29
C GLU A 24 10.45 -9.20 0.11
N ASN A 25 9.92 -10.18 -0.62
CA ASN A 25 10.59 -10.73 -1.81
C ASN A 25 10.55 -9.77 -3.01
N LEU A 26 9.62 -8.80 -3.02
CA LEU A 26 9.53 -7.75 -4.05
C LEU A 26 10.69 -6.75 -3.96
N PHE A 27 11.36 -6.66 -2.79
CA PHE A 27 12.45 -5.70 -2.54
C PHE A 27 13.79 -6.34 -2.22
N LYS A 28 13.89 -7.68 -2.20
CA LYS A 28 15.18 -8.34 -2.05
C LYS A 28 16.08 -7.96 -3.21
N LYS A 29 17.24 -7.36 -2.88
CA LYS A 29 18.29 -6.98 -3.83
C LYS A 29 19.10 -8.16 -4.37
N ASP A 30 18.64 -9.39 -4.21
CA ASP A 30 19.31 -10.54 -4.81
C ASP A 30 19.21 -10.41 -6.33
N GLU A 31 20.34 -10.38 -7.01
CA GLU A 31 20.45 -10.11 -8.45
C GLU A 31 19.60 -11.03 -9.33
N LYS A 32 19.18 -12.20 -8.80
CA LYS A 32 18.37 -13.19 -9.51
C LYS A 32 16.85 -12.92 -9.50
N ASP A 33 16.34 -12.15 -8.53
CA ASP A 33 14.90 -11.91 -8.32
C ASP A 33 14.55 -10.41 -8.17
N LYS A 34 15.29 -9.55 -8.85
CA LYS A 34 15.02 -8.10 -8.84
C LYS A 34 13.63 -7.83 -9.44
N VAL A 35 12.81 -7.11 -8.68
CA VAL A 35 11.53 -6.61 -9.18
C VAL A 35 11.78 -5.45 -10.15
N SER A 36 11.13 -5.51 -11.29
CA SER A 36 11.06 -4.45 -12.31
C SER A 36 9.63 -3.95 -12.47
N ILE A 37 9.47 -2.81 -13.11
CA ILE A 37 8.16 -2.32 -13.52
C ILE A 37 7.89 -2.88 -14.91
N GLU A 38 6.88 -3.71 -15.02
CA GLU A 38 6.33 -4.19 -16.28
C GLU A 38 5.34 -3.17 -16.85
N HIS A 39 5.37 -2.99 -18.16
CA HIS A 39 4.34 -2.30 -18.93
C HIS A 39 3.46 -3.38 -19.59
N ILE A 40 2.23 -3.54 -19.12
CA ILE A 40 1.30 -4.56 -19.62
C ILE A 40 1.10 -4.35 -21.13
N TYR A 41 0.66 -3.15 -21.54
CA TYR A 41 0.84 -2.65 -22.90
C TYR A 41 2.30 -2.24 -23.08
N PRO A 42 3.07 -2.91 -23.92
CA PRO A 42 4.52 -2.74 -23.98
C PRO A 42 4.94 -1.38 -24.58
N GLN A 43 6.15 -0.96 -24.26
CA GLN A 43 6.73 0.29 -24.83
C GLN A 43 7.02 0.18 -26.33
N THR A 44 7.12 -1.03 -26.85
CA THR A 44 7.32 -1.32 -28.28
C THR A 44 6.23 -2.28 -28.73
N ASP A 45 5.28 -1.80 -29.49
CA ASP A 45 4.07 -2.50 -29.90
C ASP A 45 4.18 -3.11 -31.31
N THR A 46 5.17 -3.94 -31.53
CA THR A 46 5.35 -4.63 -32.83
C THR A 46 4.43 -5.84 -33.01
N ASN A 47 3.71 -6.24 -31.96
CA ASN A 47 2.78 -7.36 -32.00
C ASN A 47 1.41 -6.88 -32.53
N GLU A 48 0.83 -7.64 -33.47
CA GLU A 48 -0.46 -7.34 -34.11
C GLU A 48 -1.59 -7.14 -33.09
N TYR A 49 -1.60 -7.91 -32.00
CA TYR A 49 -2.55 -7.77 -30.91
C TYR A 49 -2.62 -6.33 -30.36
N TRP A 50 -1.47 -5.69 -30.18
CA TRP A 50 -1.37 -4.33 -29.65
C TRP A 50 -1.72 -3.28 -30.71
N VAL A 51 -1.25 -3.49 -31.95
CA VAL A 51 -1.52 -2.58 -33.07
C VAL A 51 -3.04 -2.46 -33.31
N GLU A 52 -3.76 -3.56 -33.27
CA GLU A 52 -5.24 -3.55 -33.45
C GLU A 52 -5.95 -2.73 -32.37
N ARG A 53 -5.50 -2.79 -31.11
CA ARG A 53 -6.18 -2.17 -29.97
C ARG A 53 -5.75 -0.74 -29.69
N PHE A 54 -4.54 -0.39 -30.05
CA PHE A 54 -3.94 0.89 -29.73
C PHE A 54 -3.65 1.77 -30.98
N GLY A 55 -3.74 1.22 -32.17
CA GLY A 55 -3.35 1.91 -33.42
C GLY A 55 -4.17 3.15 -33.78
N ASN A 56 -5.31 3.38 -33.13
CA ASN A 56 -6.13 4.57 -33.34
C ASN A 56 -5.69 5.79 -32.51
N TYR A 57 -4.69 5.63 -31.65
CA TYR A 57 -4.19 6.69 -30.78
C TYR A 57 -2.93 7.33 -31.38
N THR A 58 -2.77 8.63 -31.14
CA THR A 58 -1.56 9.35 -31.55
C THR A 58 -0.34 8.92 -30.72
N ASP A 59 0.87 9.15 -31.22
CA ASP A 59 2.12 8.84 -30.51
C ASP A 59 2.17 9.45 -29.10
N THR A 60 1.60 10.65 -28.92
CA THR A 60 1.51 11.32 -27.62
C THR A 60 0.56 10.56 -26.68
N GLN A 61 -0.61 10.18 -27.16
CA GLN A 61 -1.58 9.39 -26.38
C GLN A 61 -1.03 8.01 -26.03
N ILE A 62 -0.33 7.37 -26.95
CA ILE A 62 0.38 6.09 -26.73
C ILE A 62 1.39 6.22 -25.59
N LYS A 63 2.20 7.28 -25.57
CA LYS A 63 3.15 7.54 -24.47
C LYS A 63 2.43 7.71 -23.12
N HIS A 64 1.30 8.38 -23.11
CA HIS A 64 0.48 8.57 -21.91
C HIS A 64 -0.12 7.24 -21.43
N LEU A 65 -0.73 6.45 -22.32
CA LEU A 65 -1.25 5.13 -22.01
C LEU A 65 -0.16 4.21 -21.44
N ASN A 66 1.00 4.19 -22.10
CA ASN A 66 2.13 3.38 -21.68
C ASN A 66 2.64 3.75 -20.29
N GLY A 67 2.78 5.06 -20.01
CA GLY A 67 3.27 5.59 -18.75
C GLY A 67 2.24 5.68 -17.63
N SER A 68 0.95 5.46 -17.92
CA SER A 68 -0.15 5.54 -16.96
C SER A 68 -0.03 4.48 -15.88
N LEU A 69 -0.40 4.85 -14.65
CA LEU A 69 -0.34 3.95 -13.49
C LEU A 69 -1.13 2.65 -13.73
N GLY A 70 -2.27 2.75 -14.42
CA GLY A 70 -3.10 1.59 -14.76
C GLY A 70 -2.40 0.55 -15.63
N ASN A 71 -1.39 0.94 -16.41
CA ASN A 71 -0.61 0.05 -17.26
C ASN A 71 0.61 -0.59 -16.57
N LEU A 72 0.89 -0.21 -15.31
CA LEU A 72 2.12 -0.61 -14.63
C LEU A 72 1.87 -1.73 -13.61
N LEU A 73 2.81 -2.64 -13.50
CA LEU A 73 2.72 -3.85 -12.69
C LEU A 73 4.12 -4.19 -12.13
N PRO A 74 4.27 -4.52 -10.83
CA PRO A 74 5.54 -5.04 -10.32
C PRO A 74 5.70 -6.48 -10.79
N LEU A 75 6.81 -6.78 -11.45
CA LEU A 75 7.09 -8.10 -12.02
C LEU A 75 8.55 -8.49 -11.80
N SER A 76 8.84 -9.77 -11.55
CA SER A 76 10.21 -10.28 -11.55
C SER A 76 10.91 -9.91 -12.85
N LEU A 77 12.13 -9.37 -12.75
CA LEU A 77 12.91 -8.95 -13.92
C LEU A 77 13.11 -10.09 -14.93
N SER A 78 13.33 -11.30 -14.42
CA SER A 78 13.53 -12.48 -15.28
C SER A 78 12.30 -12.85 -16.08
N ILE A 79 11.11 -12.63 -15.54
CA ILE A 79 9.82 -12.86 -16.21
C ILE A 79 9.55 -11.72 -17.18
N ASN A 80 9.74 -10.47 -16.75
CA ASN A 80 9.55 -9.28 -17.57
C ASN A 80 10.40 -9.35 -18.87
N ILE A 81 11.67 -9.70 -18.75
CA ILE A 81 12.57 -9.89 -19.91
C ILE A 81 12.04 -10.96 -20.88
N LYS A 82 11.36 -11.98 -20.39
CA LYS A 82 10.87 -13.07 -21.24
C LYS A 82 9.51 -12.76 -21.86
N LEU A 83 8.63 -12.06 -21.16
CA LEU A 83 7.30 -11.69 -21.65
C LEU A 83 7.34 -10.53 -22.66
N GLN A 84 8.34 -9.65 -22.60
CA GLN A 84 8.58 -8.58 -23.57
C GLN A 84 7.29 -7.91 -24.09
N ASN A 85 7.13 -7.89 -25.42
CA ASN A 85 6.00 -7.32 -26.14
C ASN A 85 5.04 -8.37 -26.73
N TYR A 86 5.01 -9.56 -26.14
CA TYR A 86 4.05 -10.59 -26.52
C TYR A 86 2.61 -10.13 -26.32
N SER A 87 1.66 -10.85 -26.95
CA SER A 87 0.24 -10.59 -26.80
C SER A 87 -0.21 -10.65 -25.34
N PHE A 88 -1.35 -10.07 -25.02
CA PHE A 88 -1.87 -10.12 -23.66
C PHE A 88 -2.18 -11.55 -23.20
N ASP A 89 -2.68 -12.39 -24.13
CA ASP A 89 -2.96 -13.80 -23.82
C ASP A 89 -1.68 -14.57 -23.49
N ASP A 90 -0.61 -14.35 -24.25
CA ASP A 90 0.70 -14.94 -23.96
C ASP A 90 1.25 -14.47 -22.61
N LYS A 91 1.08 -13.17 -22.28
CA LYS A 91 1.47 -12.62 -20.98
C LYS A 91 0.65 -13.22 -19.81
N LYS A 92 -0.64 -13.49 -20.02
CA LYS A 92 -1.49 -14.15 -19.02
C LYS A 92 -1.06 -15.58 -18.75
N GLN A 93 -0.94 -16.37 -19.80
CA GLN A 93 -0.68 -17.81 -19.70
C GLN A 93 0.79 -18.13 -19.47
N GLY A 94 1.68 -17.28 -20.00
CA GLY A 94 3.11 -17.53 -20.04
C GLY A 94 3.54 -18.32 -21.26
N LEU A 95 4.84 -18.25 -21.57
CA LEU A 95 5.46 -18.89 -22.73
C LEU A 95 6.75 -19.61 -22.34
N ASP A 96 7.11 -20.65 -23.08
CA ASP A 96 8.40 -21.33 -22.99
C ASP A 96 8.83 -21.68 -21.56
N ARG A 97 7.95 -22.30 -20.78
CA ARG A 97 8.14 -22.65 -19.37
C ARG A 97 8.27 -21.44 -18.43
N THR A 98 8.00 -20.24 -18.91
CA THR A 98 7.88 -19.03 -18.08
C THR A 98 6.44 -18.93 -17.63
N ARG A 99 6.22 -18.71 -16.31
CA ARG A 99 4.88 -18.46 -15.81
C ARG A 99 4.32 -17.15 -16.35
N GLY A 100 3.03 -17.09 -16.61
CA GLY A 100 2.31 -15.85 -16.90
C GLY A 100 1.70 -15.23 -15.64
N TYR A 101 0.89 -14.17 -15.85
CA TYR A 101 0.22 -13.42 -14.79
C TYR A 101 -0.77 -14.26 -13.99
N GLU A 102 -1.40 -15.27 -14.59
CA GLU A 102 -2.38 -16.15 -13.92
C GLU A 102 -1.81 -16.87 -12.70
N ASN A 103 -0.51 -17.11 -12.69
CA ASN A 103 0.20 -17.79 -11.61
C ASN A 103 1.16 -16.86 -10.84
N GLY A 104 0.94 -15.56 -10.92
CA GLY A 104 1.79 -14.54 -10.38
C GLY A 104 1.36 -13.96 -9.03
N SER A 105 1.75 -12.72 -8.79
CA SER A 105 1.34 -11.90 -7.66
C SER A 105 -0.14 -11.55 -7.70
N HIS A 106 -0.68 -10.93 -6.65
CA HIS A 106 -2.09 -10.54 -6.62
C HIS A 106 -2.43 -9.51 -7.68
N SER A 107 -1.54 -8.56 -7.95
CA SER A 107 -1.73 -7.58 -9.04
C SER A 107 -1.60 -8.23 -10.42
N GLU A 108 -0.71 -9.21 -10.61
CA GLU A 108 -0.64 -10.01 -11.84
C GLU A 108 -1.95 -10.78 -12.05
N MET A 109 -2.41 -11.51 -11.02
CA MET A 109 -3.69 -12.26 -11.08
C MET A 109 -4.90 -11.35 -11.27
N GLN A 110 -4.88 -10.12 -10.73
CA GLN A 110 -5.94 -9.13 -10.97
C GLN A 110 -6.02 -8.76 -12.44
N VAL A 111 -4.87 -8.46 -13.06
CA VAL A 111 -4.76 -8.13 -14.48
C VAL A 111 -5.18 -9.33 -15.35
N ALA A 112 -4.78 -10.54 -14.98
CA ALA A 112 -5.11 -11.76 -15.73
C ALA A 112 -6.61 -12.06 -15.81
N LYS A 113 -7.45 -11.46 -14.93
CA LYS A 113 -8.92 -11.59 -14.99
C LYS A 113 -9.54 -10.82 -16.16
N CYS A 114 -8.83 -9.85 -16.74
CA CYS A 114 -9.31 -9.14 -17.90
C CYS A 114 -9.34 -10.08 -19.12
N PHE A 115 -10.40 -9.98 -19.91
CA PHE A 115 -10.52 -10.76 -21.15
C PHE A 115 -9.48 -10.29 -22.18
N GLU A 116 -9.34 -8.99 -22.32
CA GLU A 116 -8.35 -8.32 -23.18
C GLU A 116 -7.72 -7.14 -22.47
N TRP A 117 -6.68 -6.55 -23.03
CA TRP A 117 -6.03 -5.37 -22.49
C TRP A 117 -6.11 -4.23 -23.49
N THR A 118 -6.91 -3.22 -23.15
CA THR A 118 -7.24 -2.08 -24.02
C THR A 118 -6.96 -0.76 -23.30
N PRO A 119 -6.99 0.39 -23.98
CA PRO A 119 -6.94 1.70 -23.32
C PRO A 119 -7.99 1.88 -22.21
N GLU A 120 -9.19 1.31 -22.39
CA GLU A 120 -10.24 1.34 -21.38
C GLU A 120 -9.87 0.54 -20.13
N GLU A 121 -9.23 -0.64 -20.28
CA GLU A 121 -8.74 -1.43 -19.15
C GLU A 121 -7.62 -0.71 -18.40
N ILE A 122 -6.74 0.00 -19.10
CA ILE A 122 -5.72 0.86 -18.48
C ILE A 122 -6.40 1.96 -17.64
N LEU A 123 -7.41 2.63 -18.19
CA LEU A 123 -8.16 3.66 -17.48
C LEU A 123 -8.87 3.08 -16.24
N ASN A 124 -9.63 2.00 -16.41
CA ASN A 124 -10.43 1.40 -15.33
C ASN A 124 -9.56 0.92 -14.17
N ARG A 125 -8.44 0.24 -14.48
CA ARG A 125 -7.49 -0.16 -13.46
C ARG A 125 -6.82 1.05 -12.80
N GLY A 126 -6.45 2.06 -13.59
CA GLY A 126 -5.91 3.32 -13.10
C GLY A 126 -6.85 4.00 -12.10
N LEU A 127 -8.14 4.12 -12.42
CA LEU A 127 -9.17 4.68 -11.52
C LEU A 127 -9.30 3.86 -10.23
N THR A 128 -9.24 2.54 -10.31
CA THR A 128 -9.24 1.66 -9.14
C THR A 128 -8.02 1.94 -8.24
N MET A 129 -6.85 2.14 -8.84
CA MET A 129 -5.62 2.46 -8.10
C MET A 129 -5.65 3.87 -7.51
N ILE A 130 -6.27 4.85 -8.18
CA ILE A 130 -6.53 6.19 -7.62
C ILE A 130 -7.47 6.09 -6.41
N SER A 131 -8.55 5.32 -6.50
CA SER A 131 -9.47 5.11 -5.37
C SER A 131 -8.77 4.44 -4.17
N PHE A 132 -7.83 3.53 -4.41
CA PHE A 132 -6.96 3.01 -3.36
C PHE A 132 -6.08 4.12 -2.78
N MET A 133 -5.49 4.97 -3.62
CA MET A 133 -4.64 6.09 -3.21
C MET A 133 -5.41 7.09 -2.34
N GLU A 134 -6.62 7.47 -2.73
CA GLU A 134 -7.51 8.35 -1.96
C GLU A 134 -7.75 7.80 -0.55
N LYS A 135 -8.08 6.50 -0.46
CA LYS A 135 -8.30 5.82 0.82
C LYS A 135 -7.02 5.67 1.64
N ARG A 136 -5.90 5.38 0.99
CA ARG A 136 -4.62 5.09 1.65
C ARG A 136 -3.97 6.34 2.24
N TYR A 137 -4.12 7.47 1.57
CA TYR A 137 -3.47 8.74 1.92
C TYR A 137 -4.45 9.82 2.40
N ASP A 138 -5.72 9.46 2.58
CA ASP A 138 -6.77 10.29 3.15
C ASP A 138 -6.94 11.65 2.43
N PHE A 139 -7.17 11.59 1.13
CA PHE A 139 -7.53 12.75 0.31
C PHE A 139 -8.63 12.38 -0.67
N ILE A 140 -9.33 13.38 -1.19
CA ILE A 140 -10.45 13.21 -2.13
C ILE A 140 -10.17 13.98 -3.40
N ILE A 141 -10.36 13.33 -4.55
CA ILE A 141 -10.36 13.97 -5.85
C ILE A 141 -11.82 14.25 -6.22
N PRO A 142 -12.19 15.50 -6.55
CA PRO A 142 -13.58 15.93 -6.57
C PRO A 142 -14.46 15.25 -7.63
N ASN A 143 -13.87 14.81 -8.73
CA ASN A 143 -14.62 14.17 -9.81
C ASN A 143 -13.74 13.18 -10.61
N LYS A 144 -14.41 12.42 -11.48
CA LYS A 144 -13.76 11.42 -12.31
C LYS A 144 -12.79 12.03 -13.32
N ALA A 145 -13.09 13.21 -13.87
CA ALA A 145 -12.21 13.87 -14.84
C ALA A 145 -10.84 14.22 -14.21
N GLU A 146 -10.82 14.71 -12.96
CA GLU A 146 -9.56 14.99 -12.25
C GLU A 146 -8.76 13.71 -11.96
N ARG A 147 -9.45 12.60 -11.62
CA ARG A 147 -8.79 11.28 -11.49
C ARG A 147 -8.16 10.83 -12.82
N ILE A 148 -8.86 11.03 -13.95
CA ILE A 148 -8.36 10.71 -15.29
C ILE A 148 -7.15 11.58 -15.64
N LYS A 149 -7.17 12.87 -15.31
CA LYS A 149 -6.01 13.78 -15.49
C LYS A 149 -4.80 13.33 -14.67
N MET A 150 -4.98 12.90 -13.44
CA MET A 150 -3.89 12.36 -12.62
C MET A 150 -3.23 11.12 -13.24
N LEU A 151 -3.97 10.36 -14.03
CA LEU A 151 -3.44 9.22 -14.78
C LEU A 151 -2.72 9.64 -16.07
N GLY A 152 -2.80 10.94 -16.46
CA GLY A 152 -2.27 11.46 -17.71
C GLY A 152 -3.12 11.06 -18.94
N LEU A 153 -4.40 10.76 -18.74
CA LEU A 153 -5.31 10.23 -19.76
C LEU A 153 -6.43 11.24 -20.11
N ASP A 154 -6.13 12.54 -20.11
CA ASP A 154 -7.10 13.64 -20.34
C ASP A 154 -7.94 13.46 -21.59
N PHE A 155 -7.35 12.87 -22.64
CA PHE A 155 -8.02 12.59 -23.91
C PHE A 155 -9.10 11.50 -23.82
N MET A 156 -9.22 10.81 -22.69
CA MET A 156 -10.27 9.81 -22.43
C MET A 156 -11.43 10.36 -21.58
N ILE A 157 -11.40 11.65 -21.20
CA ILE A 157 -12.48 12.30 -20.46
C ILE A 157 -13.72 12.35 -21.36
N LYS A 158 -14.87 11.95 -20.79
CA LYS A 158 -16.18 11.94 -21.47
C LYS A 158 -17.11 13.00 -20.87
N ASP A 159 -18.17 13.32 -21.58
CA ASP A 159 -19.25 14.18 -21.07
C ASP A 159 -19.82 13.53 -19.78
N GLY A 160 -19.98 14.35 -18.74
CA GLY A 160 -20.41 13.90 -17.40
C GLY A 160 -19.29 13.56 -16.42
N ASP A 161 -18.05 13.28 -16.86
CA ASP A 161 -16.94 12.98 -15.95
C ASP A 161 -16.53 14.19 -15.09
N ASN A 162 -16.94 15.41 -15.45
CA ASN A 162 -16.71 16.64 -14.68
C ASN A 162 -17.76 16.86 -13.57
N GLU A 163 -18.83 16.07 -13.53
CA GLU A 163 -19.80 16.16 -12.46
C GLU A 163 -19.13 15.81 -11.12
N ILE A 164 -19.38 16.63 -10.11
CA ILE A 164 -18.87 16.37 -8.77
C ILE A 164 -19.51 15.07 -8.29
N ASP A 165 -18.71 14.10 -7.89
CA ASP A 165 -19.21 12.87 -7.26
C ASP A 165 -20.00 13.28 -6.00
N VAL A 166 -21.33 13.14 -6.06
CA VAL A 166 -22.30 13.59 -5.03
C VAL A 166 -22.13 12.87 -3.69
N THR A 167 -21.13 12.03 -3.56
CA THR A 167 -20.67 11.41 -2.31
C THR A 167 -19.73 12.31 -1.51
N ILE A 168 -19.42 13.53 -1.98
CA ILE A 168 -18.80 14.56 -1.14
C ILE A 168 -19.93 15.16 -0.32
N PRO A 169 -19.97 14.98 1.01
CA PRO A 169 -20.96 15.68 1.83
C PRO A 169 -20.74 17.18 1.66
N GLU A 170 -21.74 17.89 1.07
CA GLU A 170 -21.77 19.35 1.11
C GLU A 170 -21.61 19.79 2.56
N ASN A 171 -20.57 20.59 2.79
CA ASN A 171 -20.39 21.45 3.96
C ASN A 171 -21.16 21.03 5.22
N LYS A 172 -20.68 20.04 5.90
CA LYS A 172 -20.63 20.14 7.36
C LYS A 172 -19.25 20.68 7.66
N GLU A 173 -19.26 21.82 8.34
CA GLU A 173 -18.12 22.55 8.91
C GLU A 173 -16.94 21.61 9.19
N LEU A 174 -15.71 22.09 9.04
CA LEU A 174 -14.44 21.47 9.40
C LEU A 174 -14.42 20.94 10.86
N GLU A 175 -15.46 20.23 11.23
CA GLU A 175 -15.59 19.39 12.39
C GLU A 175 -15.79 17.96 11.89
N ASN A 176 -14.75 17.19 12.07
CA ASN A 176 -14.64 15.77 11.76
C ASN A 176 -14.33 15.46 10.27
N SER A 177 -13.02 15.55 9.93
CA SER A 177 -12.44 14.63 8.95
C SER A 177 -13.16 13.31 9.04
N SER A 178 -13.73 12.84 7.93
CA SER A 178 -14.40 11.54 7.85
C SER A 178 -13.48 10.50 8.47
N LEU A 179 -13.76 10.20 9.71
CA LEU A 179 -13.08 9.16 10.46
C LEU A 179 -13.16 7.90 9.60
N ARG A 180 -12.01 7.43 9.08
CA ARG A 180 -11.88 6.00 8.84
C ARG A 180 -12.59 5.34 10.00
N GLU A 181 -13.55 4.46 9.74
CA GLU A 181 -13.96 3.54 10.80
C GLU A 181 -12.68 2.82 11.19
N VAL A 182 -12.04 3.32 12.24
CA VAL A 182 -10.88 2.71 12.87
C VAL A 182 -11.45 1.49 13.56
N ILE A 183 -11.35 0.36 12.88
CA ILE A 183 -12.01 -0.87 13.28
C ILE A 183 -10.98 -1.71 14.04
N TYR A 184 -11.12 -1.73 15.36
CA TYR A 184 -10.50 -2.77 16.15
C TYR A 184 -11.27 -4.07 15.93
N ASP A 185 -10.63 -5.04 15.27
CA ASP A 185 -11.15 -6.39 15.06
C ASP A 185 -10.41 -7.36 15.98
N GLU A 186 -11.11 -7.88 16.97
CA GLU A 186 -10.58 -8.81 17.97
C GLU A 186 -10.08 -10.12 17.34
N ASN A 187 -10.72 -10.60 16.28
CA ASN A 187 -10.26 -11.81 15.58
C ASN A 187 -8.94 -11.57 14.86
N GLN A 188 -8.74 -10.40 14.28
CA GLN A 188 -7.46 -10.03 13.68
C GLN A 188 -6.39 -9.80 14.75
N PHE A 189 -6.73 -9.12 15.85
CA PHE A 189 -5.83 -8.96 16.98
C PHE A 189 -5.34 -10.33 17.50
N ASN A 190 -6.24 -11.27 17.72
CA ASN A 190 -5.89 -12.62 18.17
C ASN A 190 -4.99 -13.37 17.18
N LYS A 191 -5.11 -13.13 15.87
CA LYS A 191 -4.23 -13.71 14.86
C LYS A 191 -2.82 -13.13 14.90
N ILE A 192 -2.67 -11.81 15.00
CA ILE A 192 -1.36 -11.14 14.98
C ILE A 192 -0.60 -11.33 16.28
N SER A 193 -1.28 -11.50 17.42
CA SER A 193 -0.68 -11.71 18.74
C SER A 193 -0.50 -13.19 19.12
N LYS A 194 -1.03 -14.13 18.34
CA LYS A 194 -1.13 -15.58 18.65
C LYS A 194 0.17 -16.23 19.12
N ASN A 195 1.31 -15.80 18.63
CA ASN A 195 2.61 -16.41 18.92
C ASN A 195 3.39 -15.66 20.01
N THR A 196 2.82 -14.58 20.57
CA THR A 196 3.44 -13.78 21.63
C THR A 196 3.26 -14.49 22.98
N ASN A 197 4.31 -14.54 23.80
CA ASN A 197 4.23 -15.18 25.12
C ASN A 197 3.45 -14.31 26.10
N ASP A 198 2.98 -14.92 27.19
CA ASP A 198 2.12 -14.27 28.20
C ASP A 198 2.79 -13.07 28.89
N GLU A 199 4.11 -13.14 29.12
CA GLU A 199 4.86 -12.06 29.76
C GLU A 199 4.88 -10.80 28.89
N ILE A 200 5.11 -11.00 27.57
CA ILE A 200 5.08 -9.89 26.59
C ILE A 200 3.65 -9.38 26.39
N MET A 201 2.64 -10.25 26.47
CA MET A 201 1.23 -9.82 26.45
C MET A 201 0.86 -8.97 27.66
N ASN A 202 1.42 -9.24 28.84
CA ASN A 202 1.22 -8.38 30.02
C ASN A 202 1.85 -6.99 29.80
N ILE A 203 3.05 -6.92 29.23
CA ILE A 203 3.69 -5.65 28.85
C ILE A 203 2.84 -4.91 27.81
N TYR A 204 2.33 -5.61 26.80
CA TYR A 204 1.42 -5.03 25.83
C TYR A 204 0.20 -4.39 26.53
N ASN A 205 -0.45 -5.09 27.41
CA ASN A 205 -1.65 -4.59 28.09
C ASN A 205 -1.35 -3.32 28.90
N GLU A 206 -0.20 -3.25 29.56
CA GLU A 206 0.23 -2.07 30.30
C GLU A 206 0.47 -0.87 29.38
N LEU A 207 1.21 -1.08 28.27
CA LEU A 207 1.52 -0.03 27.32
C LEU A 207 0.31 0.39 26.49
N ASP A 208 -0.58 -0.54 26.16
CA ASP A 208 -1.88 -0.25 25.51
C ASP A 208 -2.73 0.68 26.35
N ASN A 209 -2.91 0.34 27.62
CA ASN A 209 -3.65 1.18 28.57
C ASN A 209 -3.02 2.58 28.70
N TYR A 210 -1.70 2.66 28.73
CA TYR A 210 -1.00 3.94 28.79
C TYR A 210 -1.22 4.77 27.50
N ILE A 211 -1.04 4.19 26.32
CA ILE A 211 -1.26 4.91 25.04
C ILE A 211 -2.71 5.40 24.96
N MET A 212 -3.67 4.56 25.28
CA MET A 212 -5.09 4.92 25.27
C MET A 212 -5.44 6.00 26.30
N SER A 213 -4.67 6.13 27.38
CA SER A 213 -4.84 7.18 28.38
C SER A 213 -4.30 8.55 27.97
N LEU A 214 -3.48 8.65 26.92
CA LEU A 214 -2.91 9.92 26.45
C LEU A 214 -4.00 10.86 25.90
N ASN A 215 -5.05 10.31 25.31
CA ASN A 215 -6.21 11.07 24.85
C ASN A 215 -7.42 10.14 24.65
N SER A 216 -8.62 10.57 25.07
CA SER A 216 -9.87 9.80 24.95
C SER A 216 -10.28 9.49 23.50
N ASP A 217 -9.80 10.26 22.54
CA ASP A 217 -10.14 10.12 21.11
C ASP A 217 -9.15 9.24 20.35
N ILE A 218 -8.12 8.70 21.01
CA ILE A 218 -7.23 7.72 20.42
C ILE A 218 -8.03 6.45 20.12
N LYS A 219 -7.86 5.95 18.91
CA LYS A 219 -8.50 4.72 18.43
C LYS A 219 -7.46 3.69 18.06
N LYS A 220 -7.83 2.42 18.17
CA LYS A 220 -7.01 1.30 17.68
C LYS A 220 -7.54 0.80 16.35
N ASN A 221 -6.64 0.38 15.47
CA ASN A 221 -6.96 -0.28 14.23
C ASN A 221 -6.10 -1.54 14.09
N THR A 222 -6.74 -2.66 13.82
CA THR A 222 -6.06 -3.94 13.55
C THR A 222 -5.95 -4.18 12.06
N THR A 223 -4.75 -4.47 11.61
CA THR A 223 -4.48 -4.96 10.26
C THR A 223 -4.21 -6.47 10.30
N SER A 224 -3.93 -7.08 9.16
CA SER A 224 -3.51 -8.49 9.12
C SER A 224 -2.11 -8.75 9.70
N VAL A 225 -1.34 -7.69 10.04
CA VAL A 225 0.09 -7.79 10.37
C VAL A 225 0.46 -7.05 11.65
N TYR A 226 -0.20 -5.92 11.96
CA TYR A 226 0.09 -5.07 13.11
C TYR A 226 -1.16 -4.41 13.68
N LEU A 227 -1.05 -3.95 14.93
CA LEU A 227 -1.99 -3.04 15.58
C LEU A 227 -1.47 -1.61 15.41
N SER A 228 -2.34 -0.65 15.12
CA SER A 228 -1.96 0.76 15.10
C SER A 228 -2.81 1.61 16.04
N TYR A 229 -2.21 2.72 16.51
CA TYR A 229 -2.87 3.74 17.30
C TYR A 229 -3.04 5.00 16.47
N TYR A 230 -4.26 5.48 16.43
CA TYR A 230 -4.70 6.54 15.54
C TYR A 230 -5.29 7.71 16.33
N TYR A 231 -4.84 8.92 15.99
CA TYR A 231 -5.42 10.18 16.43
C TYR A 231 -5.24 11.22 15.32
N GLY A 232 -6.29 11.45 14.51
CA GLY A 232 -6.18 12.23 13.26
C GLY A 232 -5.37 11.51 12.17
N LYS A 233 -4.21 10.98 12.51
CA LYS A 233 -3.37 10.11 11.69
C LYS A 233 -2.76 9.00 12.55
N ASN A 234 -2.17 7.99 11.91
CA ASN A 234 -1.41 6.93 12.58
C ASN A 234 -0.18 7.55 13.28
N PHE A 235 0.06 7.23 14.55
CA PHE A 235 1.23 7.73 15.26
C PHE A 235 2.09 6.63 15.91
N ILE A 236 1.58 5.41 15.98
CA ILE A 236 2.30 4.21 16.42
C ILE A 236 1.75 3.01 15.66
N GLU A 237 2.65 2.13 15.19
CA GLU A 237 2.33 0.79 14.73
C GLU A 237 3.01 -0.23 15.65
N LEU A 238 2.28 -1.25 16.05
CA LEU A 238 2.77 -2.29 16.96
C LEU A 238 2.77 -3.65 16.26
N TRP A 239 3.93 -4.26 16.22
CA TRP A 239 4.18 -5.58 15.66
C TRP A 239 4.46 -6.56 16.80
N PHE A 240 3.66 -7.61 16.89
CA PHE A 240 3.79 -8.66 17.87
C PHE A 240 4.85 -9.68 17.43
N GLN A 241 5.79 -9.96 18.31
CA GLN A 241 6.81 -10.99 18.14
C GLN A 241 6.75 -11.97 19.31
N LYS A 242 7.36 -13.15 19.19
CA LYS A 242 7.27 -14.19 20.22
C LYS A 242 7.72 -13.70 21.60
N ASN A 243 8.83 -12.98 21.67
CA ASN A 243 9.48 -12.56 22.91
C ASN A 243 9.68 -11.04 22.99
N SER A 244 8.99 -10.27 22.16
CA SER A 244 9.12 -8.80 22.14
C SER A 244 7.96 -8.14 21.40
N LEU A 245 7.83 -6.83 21.61
CA LEU A 245 6.95 -5.94 20.87
C LEU A 245 7.84 -4.96 20.08
N LYS A 246 7.56 -4.79 18.80
CA LYS A 246 8.21 -3.75 17.99
C LYS A 246 7.23 -2.61 17.75
N TYR A 247 7.50 -1.47 18.36
CA TYR A 247 6.76 -0.23 18.10
C TYR A 247 7.48 0.56 17.02
N VAL A 248 6.77 0.87 15.94
CA VAL A 248 7.21 1.77 14.87
C VAL A 248 6.59 3.13 15.14
N LEU A 249 7.43 4.16 15.13
CA LEU A 249 7.17 5.48 15.69
C LEU A 249 7.25 6.57 14.60
N MET A 250 6.62 7.71 14.87
CA MET A 250 6.68 8.89 14.03
C MET A 250 8.12 9.33 13.75
N THR A 251 8.33 9.91 12.57
CA THR A 251 9.62 10.47 12.16
C THR A 251 10.11 11.61 13.06
N GLY A 252 11.41 11.79 13.12
CA GLY A 252 12.09 12.90 13.79
C GLY A 252 12.90 12.49 15.02
N ASP A 253 13.50 13.49 15.71
CA ASP A 253 14.38 13.27 16.83
C ASP A 253 13.60 12.94 18.11
N TYR A 254 14.13 12.01 18.90
CA TYR A 254 13.59 11.59 20.19
C TYR A 254 14.57 11.99 21.30
N ASN A 255 14.04 12.42 22.43
CA ASN A 255 14.84 12.52 23.66
C ASN A 255 15.03 11.08 24.20
N ASP A 256 16.13 10.47 23.82
CA ASP A 256 16.43 9.05 24.01
C ASP A 256 17.86 8.84 24.55
N PRO A 257 18.16 9.26 25.80
CA PRO A 257 19.50 9.12 26.38
C PRO A 257 19.96 7.66 26.54
N ASN A 258 19.06 6.69 26.45
CA ASN A 258 19.39 5.25 26.55
C ASN A 258 19.61 4.61 25.16
N GLU A 259 19.54 5.37 24.08
CA GLU A 259 19.72 4.90 22.69
C GLU A 259 18.85 3.69 22.31
N MET A 260 17.60 3.67 22.80
CA MET A 260 16.64 2.61 22.50
C MET A 260 15.96 2.77 21.15
N VAL A 261 15.90 4.01 20.61
CA VAL A 261 15.21 4.34 19.37
C VAL A 261 16.14 4.06 18.19
N GLY A 262 15.80 3.03 17.42
CA GLY A 262 16.48 2.71 16.18
C GLY A 262 15.85 3.41 14.98
N GLU A 263 16.61 3.47 13.88
CA GLU A 263 16.13 3.96 12.58
C GLU A 263 15.72 2.80 11.68
N LEU A 264 14.60 2.96 11.00
CA LEU A 264 14.21 2.04 9.93
C LEU A 264 15.05 2.33 8.68
N ALA A 265 15.28 1.30 7.87
CA ALA A 265 16.00 1.47 6.61
C ALA A 265 15.31 2.53 5.72
N GLU A 266 16.09 3.23 4.89
CA GLU A 266 15.63 4.35 4.03
C GLU A 266 14.38 4.04 3.19
N SER A 267 14.08 2.78 2.93
CA SER A 267 12.87 2.35 2.23
C SER A 267 11.57 2.53 3.02
N TYR A 268 11.63 2.86 4.31
CA TYR A 268 10.49 3.04 5.23
C TYR A 268 10.19 4.51 5.59
N GLN A 269 10.97 5.47 5.03
CA GLN A 269 10.97 6.88 5.44
C GLN A 269 9.77 7.68 4.89
N TRP A 270 8.61 7.64 5.56
CA TRP A 270 7.51 8.56 5.25
C TRP A 270 7.03 9.32 6.49
N THR A 271 6.20 8.74 7.30
CA THR A 271 5.71 9.33 8.55
C THR A 271 6.25 8.59 9.77
N HIS A 272 6.81 7.38 9.54
CA HIS A 272 7.32 6.48 10.56
C HIS A 272 8.66 5.94 10.11
N ASP A 273 9.74 6.46 10.66
CA ASP A 273 11.11 6.04 10.36
C ASP A 273 11.91 5.62 11.59
N ARG A 274 11.25 5.59 12.74
CA ARG A 274 11.85 5.20 14.02
C ARG A 274 11.19 3.95 14.57
N TYR A 275 11.91 3.19 15.39
CA TYR A 275 11.32 2.06 16.10
C TYR A 275 11.99 1.84 17.45
N ILE A 276 11.27 1.15 18.36
CA ILE A 276 11.82 0.53 19.57
C ILE A 276 11.41 -0.94 19.63
N ILE A 277 12.27 -1.74 20.27
CA ILE A 277 11.95 -3.15 20.59
C ILE A 277 11.83 -3.25 22.12
N VAL A 278 10.67 -3.71 22.58
CA VAL A 278 10.33 -3.84 23.98
C VAL A 278 10.22 -5.32 24.35
N ASN A 279 10.89 -5.73 25.41
CA ASN A 279 10.87 -7.10 25.93
C ASN A 279 10.79 -7.07 27.48
N GLN A 280 10.84 -8.24 28.10
CA GLN A 280 10.73 -8.40 29.56
C GLN A 280 11.81 -7.65 30.38
N TYR A 281 12.90 -7.23 29.76
CA TYR A 281 14.01 -6.50 30.44
C TYR A 281 13.93 -4.99 30.19
N SER A 282 12.93 -4.52 29.43
CA SER A 282 12.80 -3.10 29.11
C SER A 282 12.28 -2.31 30.31
N ASP A 283 12.82 -1.10 30.49
CA ASP A 283 12.28 -0.12 31.43
C ASP A 283 10.97 0.45 30.87
N ILE A 284 9.86 0.02 31.45
CA ILE A 284 8.51 0.34 30.95
C ILE A 284 8.22 1.84 31.07
N GLU A 285 8.67 2.50 32.13
CA GLU A 285 8.44 3.96 32.28
C GLU A 285 9.23 4.74 31.22
N TYR A 286 10.43 4.29 30.89
CA TYR A 286 11.19 4.86 29.79
C TYR A 286 10.51 4.65 28.44
N VAL A 287 10.01 3.44 28.18
CA VAL A 287 9.25 3.12 26.99
C VAL A 287 8.02 4.00 26.86
N LYS A 288 7.24 4.20 27.95
CA LYS A 288 6.08 5.10 27.97
C LYS A 288 6.45 6.53 27.55
N ASN A 289 7.61 7.03 28.00
CA ASN A 289 8.09 8.35 27.60
C ASN A 289 8.36 8.43 26.07
N ILE A 290 9.01 7.42 25.48
CA ILE A 290 9.27 7.35 24.05
C ILE A 290 7.94 7.28 23.24
N LEU A 291 6.98 6.46 23.68
CA LEU A 291 5.67 6.34 23.02
C LEU A 291 4.89 7.66 23.09
N LYS A 292 4.96 8.38 24.22
CA LYS A 292 4.36 9.71 24.37
C LYS A 292 4.97 10.73 23.40
N GLN A 293 6.28 10.71 23.20
CA GLN A 293 6.93 11.59 22.22
C GLN A 293 6.42 11.34 20.79
N SER A 294 6.13 10.09 20.42
CA SER A 294 5.52 9.77 19.13
C SER A 294 4.12 10.38 19.00
N TYR A 295 3.30 10.28 20.07
CA TYR A 295 2.00 10.94 20.10
C TYR A 295 2.11 12.47 20.00
N GLU A 296 3.03 13.11 20.72
CA GLU A 296 3.24 14.56 20.70
C GLU A 296 3.72 15.08 19.31
N LYS A 297 4.48 14.26 18.57
CA LYS A 297 4.86 14.54 17.18
C LYS A 297 3.65 14.50 16.25
N ASN A 298 2.68 13.68 16.54
CA ASN A 298 1.43 13.59 15.79
C ASN A 298 0.55 14.84 15.93
N LEU A 299 0.70 15.60 17.01
CA LEU A 299 -0.06 16.84 17.26
C LEU A 299 0.48 18.05 16.48
N LYS A 300 1.66 17.93 15.90
CA LYS A 300 2.32 18.98 15.09
C LYS A 300 2.01 18.79 13.61
#